data_e042617da50314a0e06d6148fb339162
#
_entry.id   e042617da50314a0e06d6148fb339162
#
_cell.length_a   1.000
_cell.length_b   1.000
_cell.length_c   1.000
_cell.angle_alpha   90.00
_cell.angle_beta   90.00
_cell.angle_gamma   90.00
#
_symmetry.space_group_name_H-M   'P 1'
#
loop_
_entity.id
_entity.type
_entity.pdbx_description
1 polymer ?
#
loop_
_entity_poly.entity_id
_entity_poly.type
_entity_poly.pdbx_seq_one_letter_code
_entity_poly.pdbx_strand_id
1 'polypeptide(L)'
;MAFAPIVVRDGNNAAASVGAFQDAAGVNYSAVSLDNTLPTYRASANFTPTATGAVTVISVTGSATKTIRIKRILIGGVSTALGTSVLQLQRTSALGAGGTTVSPTVSKLDTGSAAATAVVSHYTSTLKAAGTGVGGPINTQLISLGTVTTPTVALAGVPQPLFPEFGAPIGQAIVLRGTSDFLEIQNVTPANLGAGTVMTYMVEWTEDAS
;
A
#
# COMPACT_ATOMS: atom_id res chain seq x y z
N MET A 1 47.30 -17.91 -4.57
CA MET A 1 46.32 -17.45 -5.56
C MET A 1 45.71 -16.16 -5.00
N ALA A 2 45.80 -15.05 -5.70
CA ALA A 2 45.13 -13.81 -5.28
C ALA A 2 43.68 -13.84 -5.83
N PHE A 3 42.70 -13.79 -4.96
CA PHE A 3 41.31 -13.66 -5.36
C PHE A 3 41.04 -12.21 -5.74
N ALA A 4 40.46 -12.00 -6.93
CA ALA A 4 39.96 -10.69 -7.29
C ALA A 4 38.74 -10.35 -6.41
N PRO A 5 38.68 -9.15 -5.84
CA PRO A 5 37.51 -8.75 -5.05
C PRO A 5 36.28 -8.69 -5.96
N ILE A 6 35.17 -9.30 -5.47
CA ILE A 6 33.88 -9.14 -6.12
C ILE A 6 33.38 -7.75 -5.75
N VAL A 7 33.29 -6.89 -6.75
CA VAL A 7 32.72 -5.55 -6.57
C VAL A 7 31.21 -5.66 -6.83
N VAL A 8 30.42 -5.57 -5.77
CA VAL A 8 28.98 -5.42 -5.88
C VAL A 8 28.68 -3.93 -5.96
N ARG A 9 27.88 -3.52 -6.94
CA ARG A 9 27.47 -2.12 -7.11
C ARG A 9 26.09 -1.94 -6.51
N ASP A 10 25.91 -0.88 -5.73
CA ASP A 10 24.60 -0.45 -5.27
C ASP A 10 23.77 0.16 -6.41
N GLY A 11 22.51 0.50 -6.15
CA GLY A 11 21.61 1.10 -7.13
C GLY A 11 22.08 2.47 -7.66
N ASN A 12 23.09 3.09 -7.03
CA ASN A 12 23.72 4.33 -7.45
C ASN A 12 25.04 4.10 -8.21
N ASN A 13 25.36 2.85 -8.56
CA ASN A 13 26.58 2.44 -9.24
C ASN A 13 27.87 2.68 -8.42
N ALA A 14 27.75 2.95 -7.12
CA ALA A 14 28.88 3.02 -6.22
C ALA A 14 29.41 1.61 -5.88
N ALA A 15 30.72 1.47 -5.79
CA ALA A 15 31.33 0.21 -5.40
C ALA A 15 31.12 -0.04 -3.91
N ALA A 16 30.25 -0.99 -3.58
CA ALA A 16 30.12 -1.49 -2.22
C ALA A 16 31.07 -2.66 -2.02
N SER A 17 31.91 -2.61 -1.01
CA SER A 17 32.73 -3.75 -0.61
C SER A 17 31.87 -4.73 0.18
N VAL A 18 31.65 -5.91 -0.38
CA VAL A 18 31.05 -7.01 0.36
C VAL A 18 32.17 -7.66 1.17
N GLY A 19 32.09 -7.56 2.50
CA GLY A 19 32.96 -8.34 3.37
C GLY A 19 32.59 -9.83 3.23
N ALA A 20 33.46 -10.63 2.64
CA ALA A 20 33.31 -12.06 2.68
C ALA A 20 33.91 -12.57 3.99
N PHE A 21 33.12 -13.25 4.80
CA PHE A 21 33.64 -14.01 5.93
C PHE A 21 33.93 -15.42 5.45
N GLN A 22 35.17 -15.86 5.65
CA GLN A 22 35.56 -17.24 5.41
C GLN A 22 35.58 -17.97 6.76
N ASP A 23 34.88 -19.07 6.86
CA ASP A 23 34.96 -19.93 8.04
C ASP A 23 36.29 -20.77 8.06
N ALA A 24 36.53 -21.45 9.15
CA ALA A 24 37.71 -22.30 9.30
C ALA A 24 37.77 -23.50 8.31
N ALA A 25 36.65 -23.76 7.62
CA ALA A 25 36.54 -24.78 6.57
C ALA A 25 36.75 -24.21 5.15
N GLY A 26 37.03 -22.92 5.03
CA GLY A 26 37.24 -22.25 3.75
C GLY A 26 35.95 -21.91 2.98
N VAL A 27 34.80 -22.00 3.63
CA VAL A 27 33.53 -21.62 3.00
C VAL A 27 33.34 -20.10 3.08
N ASN A 28 33.13 -19.47 1.93
CA ASN A 28 32.86 -18.04 1.82
C ASN A 28 31.38 -17.75 2.04
N TYR A 29 31.07 -17.00 3.09
CA TYR A 29 29.73 -16.47 3.34
C TYR A 29 29.68 -15.04 2.81
N SER A 30 28.84 -14.77 1.83
CA SER A 30 28.51 -13.41 1.42
C SER A 30 27.64 -12.78 2.50
N ALA A 31 28.19 -11.86 3.29
CA ALA A 31 27.35 -10.99 4.10
C ALA A 31 26.60 -10.06 3.15
N VAL A 32 25.38 -10.42 2.82
CA VAL A 32 24.46 -9.46 2.18
C VAL A 32 24.03 -8.50 3.26
N SER A 33 24.61 -7.32 3.30
CA SER A 33 23.99 -6.23 4.04
C SER A 33 22.64 -5.95 3.38
N LEU A 34 21.58 -6.39 4.01
CA LEU A 34 20.22 -5.97 3.70
C LEU A 34 20.04 -4.55 4.25
N ASP A 35 20.91 -3.64 3.85
CA ASP A 35 20.62 -2.24 4.02
C ASP A 35 19.40 -1.95 3.14
N ASN A 36 18.33 -1.53 3.77
CA ASN A 36 17.01 -1.38 3.14
C ASN A 36 17.01 -0.08 2.31
N THR A 37 17.87 -0.03 1.31
CA THR A 37 18.11 1.13 0.44
C THR A 37 17.04 1.31 -0.64
N LEU A 38 16.00 0.49 -0.63
CA LEU A 38 14.92 0.66 -1.59
C LEU A 38 14.15 1.94 -1.30
N PRO A 39 13.99 2.81 -2.31
CA PRO A 39 13.20 4.01 -2.18
C PRO A 39 11.83 3.69 -1.61
N THR A 40 11.50 4.29 -0.47
CA THR A 40 10.23 4.05 0.24
C THR A 40 9.37 5.31 0.19
N TYR A 41 8.11 5.10 -0.08
CA TYR A 41 7.11 6.14 -0.31
C TYR A 41 5.88 5.92 0.54
N ARG A 42 5.19 7.03 0.84
CA ARG A 42 3.89 7.03 1.50
C ARG A 42 2.92 7.96 0.79
N ALA A 43 1.68 7.52 0.70
CA ALA A 43 0.55 8.35 0.33
C ALA A 43 -0.51 8.25 1.42
N SER A 44 -1.01 9.37 1.89
CA SER A 44 -2.06 9.43 2.90
C SER A 44 -3.04 10.56 2.63
N ALA A 45 -4.30 10.33 2.96
CA ALA A 45 -5.34 11.34 2.87
C ALA A 45 -6.53 11.03 3.77
N ASN A 46 -7.29 12.08 4.03
CA ASN A 46 -8.65 11.99 4.52
C ASN A 46 -9.59 12.25 3.35
N PHE A 47 -10.67 11.49 3.23
CA PHE A 47 -11.66 11.68 2.18
C PHE A 47 -13.04 11.21 2.62
N THR A 48 -14.06 11.72 1.96
CA THR A 48 -15.44 11.27 2.12
C THR A 48 -15.78 10.33 0.96
N PRO A 49 -15.93 9.02 1.21
CA PRO A 49 -16.28 8.07 0.16
C PRO A 49 -17.74 8.25 -0.25
N THR A 50 -18.07 7.88 -1.46
CA THR A 50 -19.46 7.77 -1.91
C THR A 50 -20.04 6.41 -1.54
N ALA A 51 -21.30 6.39 -1.17
CA ALA A 51 -21.82 5.48 -0.18
C ALA A 51 -22.74 4.35 -0.62
N THR A 52 -22.85 3.97 -1.88
CA THR A 52 -23.83 2.92 -2.24
C THR A 52 -23.26 1.91 -3.22
N GLY A 53 -23.23 0.65 -2.83
CA GLY A 53 -22.81 -0.49 -3.66
C GLY A 53 -21.38 -0.97 -3.42
N ALA A 54 -21.02 -2.09 -4.02
CA ALA A 54 -19.64 -2.57 -4.06
C ALA A 54 -18.80 -1.58 -4.88
N VAL A 55 -17.92 -0.86 -4.22
CA VAL A 55 -17.18 0.27 -4.80
C VAL A 55 -15.72 0.20 -4.43
N THR A 56 -14.88 0.59 -5.37
CA THR A 56 -13.49 0.86 -5.07
C THR A 56 -13.39 2.19 -4.32
N VAL A 57 -12.81 2.17 -3.15
CA VAL A 57 -12.59 3.37 -2.34
C VAL A 57 -11.18 3.91 -2.49
N ILE A 58 -10.20 3.03 -2.66
CA ILE A 58 -8.79 3.37 -2.88
C ILE A 58 -8.22 2.41 -3.93
N SER A 59 -7.34 2.90 -4.78
CA SER A 59 -6.55 2.07 -5.68
C SER A 59 -5.08 2.45 -5.65
N VAL A 60 -4.24 1.44 -5.89
CA VAL A 60 -2.81 1.60 -6.18
C VAL A 60 -2.55 1.04 -7.56
N THR A 61 -2.00 1.86 -8.43
CA THR A 61 -1.61 1.47 -9.79
C THR A 61 -0.12 1.17 -9.82
N GLY A 62 0.26 0.06 -10.44
CA GLY A 62 1.65 -0.29 -10.66
C GLY A 62 2.37 0.67 -11.61
N SER A 63 3.64 0.45 -11.82
CA SER A 63 4.52 1.32 -12.61
C SER A 63 4.96 0.64 -13.90
N ALA A 64 5.14 1.42 -14.98
CA ALA A 64 5.71 0.92 -16.23
C ALA A 64 7.20 0.57 -16.13
N THR A 65 7.92 1.17 -15.17
CA THR A 65 9.38 1.13 -15.10
C THR A 65 9.93 0.58 -13.78
N LYS A 66 9.05 0.31 -12.82
CA LYS A 66 9.43 -0.12 -11.48
C LYS A 66 8.55 -1.28 -11.00
N THR A 67 9.12 -2.16 -10.20
CA THR A 67 8.35 -3.13 -9.43
C THR A 67 7.92 -2.47 -8.13
N ILE A 68 6.61 -2.42 -7.89
CA ILE A 68 6.01 -1.81 -6.69
C ILE A 68 5.77 -2.92 -5.67
N ARG A 69 6.26 -2.73 -4.44
CA ARG A 69 6.04 -3.66 -3.33
C ARG A 69 5.31 -2.95 -2.21
N ILE A 70 4.05 -3.29 -2.03
CA ILE A 70 3.23 -2.75 -0.95
C ILE A 70 3.72 -3.33 0.38
N LYS A 71 4.06 -2.45 1.32
CA LYS A 71 4.56 -2.81 2.64
C LYS A 71 3.48 -2.75 3.70
N ARG A 72 2.67 -1.70 3.66
CA ARG A 72 1.66 -1.44 4.69
C ARG A 72 0.49 -0.67 4.12
N ILE A 73 -0.70 -1.03 4.57
CA ILE A 73 -1.91 -0.25 4.34
C ILE A 73 -2.60 -0.05 5.69
N LEU A 74 -2.79 1.20 6.08
CA LEU A 74 -3.62 1.56 7.21
C LEU A 74 -4.87 2.24 6.67
N ILE A 75 -6.03 1.89 7.21
CA ILE A 75 -7.29 2.52 6.87
C ILE A 75 -8.20 2.53 8.09
N GLY A 76 -8.90 3.60 8.27
CA GLY A 76 -9.85 3.79 9.34
C GLY A 76 -10.82 4.88 8.97
N GLY A 77 -11.69 5.25 9.91
CA GLY A 77 -12.63 6.33 9.64
C GLY A 77 -13.63 6.53 10.76
N VAL A 78 -14.40 7.57 10.60
CA VAL A 78 -15.52 7.94 11.46
C VAL A 78 -16.76 8.16 10.61
N SER A 79 -17.93 8.01 11.20
CA SER A 79 -19.21 8.28 10.54
C SER A 79 -20.14 9.03 11.47
N THR A 80 -21.10 9.75 10.93
CA THR A 80 -22.16 10.41 11.73
C THR A 80 -23.18 9.41 12.28
N ALA A 81 -23.18 8.17 11.77
CA ALA A 81 -24.00 7.07 12.28
C ALA A 81 -23.12 5.87 12.54
N LEU A 82 -23.45 5.08 13.58
CA LEU A 82 -22.82 3.79 13.80
C LEU A 82 -22.99 2.93 12.58
N GLY A 83 -21.90 2.40 12.07
CA GLY A 83 -21.92 1.53 10.92
C GLY A 83 -20.76 0.56 10.90
N THR A 84 -20.96 -0.54 10.21
CA THR A 84 -19.90 -1.48 9.89
C THR A 84 -19.75 -1.53 8.38
N SER A 85 -18.53 -1.63 7.91
CA SER A 85 -18.23 -1.80 6.48
C SER A 85 -17.30 -2.99 6.32
N VAL A 86 -17.53 -3.78 5.30
CA VAL A 86 -16.61 -4.85 4.92
C VAL A 86 -15.71 -4.33 3.83
N LEU A 87 -14.45 -4.14 4.16
CA LEU A 87 -13.43 -3.76 3.19
C LEU A 87 -12.70 -5.01 2.70
N GLN A 88 -12.53 -5.07 1.40
CA GLN A 88 -11.85 -6.15 0.71
C GLN A 88 -10.64 -5.62 -0.02
N LEU A 89 -9.49 -6.24 0.17
CA LEU A 89 -8.28 -5.99 -0.58
C LEU A 89 -8.24 -6.95 -1.77
N GLN A 90 -8.35 -6.41 -2.97
CA GLN A 90 -8.46 -7.18 -4.21
C GLN A 90 -7.40 -6.76 -5.22
N ARG A 91 -6.76 -7.75 -5.83
CA ARG A 91 -5.93 -7.50 -7.02
C ARG A 91 -6.83 -7.43 -8.25
N THR A 92 -6.58 -6.45 -9.12
CA THR A 92 -7.38 -6.26 -10.34
C THR A 92 -6.50 -6.04 -11.56
N SER A 93 -6.96 -6.49 -12.73
CA SER A 93 -6.30 -6.29 -14.02
C SER A 93 -6.82 -5.07 -14.77
N ALA A 94 -7.93 -4.50 -14.30
CA ALA A 94 -8.50 -3.26 -14.81
C ALA A 94 -9.23 -2.56 -13.68
N LEU A 95 -9.14 -1.23 -13.63
CA LEU A 95 -9.93 -0.41 -12.73
C LEU A 95 -11.38 -0.32 -13.26
N GLY A 96 -12.34 -0.33 -12.36
CA GLY A 96 -13.75 -0.09 -12.71
C GLY A 96 -13.97 1.33 -13.23
N ALA A 97 -15.13 1.57 -13.83
CA ALA A 97 -15.53 2.88 -14.34
C ALA A 97 -16.07 3.79 -13.22
N GLY A 98 -16.14 5.09 -13.51
CA GLY A 98 -16.71 6.10 -12.61
C GLY A 98 -15.76 6.60 -11.53
N GLY A 99 -16.31 7.29 -10.55
CA GLY A 99 -15.59 7.90 -9.45
C GLY A 99 -14.86 9.19 -9.84
N THR A 100 -14.88 10.18 -8.94
CA THR A 100 -13.98 11.33 -9.05
C THR A 100 -12.66 10.96 -8.39
N THR A 101 -11.61 10.86 -9.20
CA THR A 101 -10.29 10.45 -8.76
C THR A 101 -9.56 11.61 -8.10
N VAL A 102 -9.02 11.37 -6.90
CA VAL A 102 -8.11 12.28 -6.21
C VAL A 102 -6.85 11.51 -5.83
N SER A 103 -5.70 12.01 -6.28
CA SER A 103 -4.40 11.43 -5.94
C SER A 103 -3.70 12.33 -4.92
N PRO A 104 -3.40 11.84 -3.72
CA PRO A 104 -2.68 12.60 -2.72
C PRO A 104 -1.22 12.82 -3.13
N THR A 105 -0.61 13.84 -2.56
CA THR A 105 0.83 14.03 -2.69
C THR A 105 1.57 12.87 -2.04
N VAL A 106 2.49 12.26 -2.79
CA VAL A 106 3.34 11.19 -2.28
C VAL A 106 4.52 11.79 -1.52
N SER A 107 4.72 11.31 -0.32
CA SER A 107 5.89 11.63 0.51
C SER A 107 6.99 10.61 0.29
N LYS A 108 8.21 11.07 0.07
CA LYS A 108 9.42 10.25 0.07
C LYS A 108 9.93 10.12 1.51
N LEU A 109 10.30 8.91 1.93
CA LEU A 109 10.90 8.73 3.25
C LEU A 109 12.38 9.14 3.26
N ASP A 110 13.01 9.07 2.11
CA ASP A 110 14.34 9.64 1.86
C ASP A 110 14.22 10.74 0.79
N THR A 111 14.61 11.96 1.13
CA THR A 111 14.52 13.13 0.24
C THR A 111 15.41 13.00 -1.00
N GLY A 112 16.48 12.22 -0.92
CA GLY A 112 17.38 11.90 -2.03
C GLY A 112 16.79 10.95 -3.07
N SER A 113 15.72 10.22 -2.73
CA SER A 113 15.08 9.30 -3.66
C SER A 113 14.40 10.04 -4.82
N ALA A 114 14.35 9.39 -6.00
CA ALA A 114 13.57 9.88 -7.14
C ALA A 114 12.09 10.05 -6.79
N ALA A 115 11.32 10.69 -7.66
CA ALA A 115 9.85 10.73 -7.49
C ALA A 115 9.23 9.33 -7.62
N ALA A 116 8.17 9.08 -6.85
CA ALA A 116 7.41 7.84 -6.96
C ALA A 116 6.82 7.68 -8.37
N THR A 117 6.75 6.45 -8.83
CA THR A 117 6.15 6.10 -10.12
C THR A 117 4.81 5.40 -9.98
N ALA A 118 4.54 4.76 -8.82
CA ALA A 118 3.22 4.26 -8.49
C ALA A 118 2.24 5.40 -8.21
N VAL A 119 0.98 5.19 -8.54
CA VAL A 119 -0.09 6.15 -8.28
C VAL A 119 -1.06 5.58 -7.27
N VAL A 120 -1.24 6.29 -6.17
CA VAL A 120 -2.29 6.01 -5.18
C VAL A 120 -3.43 6.98 -5.41
N SER A 121 -4.65 6.48 -5.47
CA SER A 121 -5.84 7.31 -5.67
C SER A 121 -6.96 6.89 -4.72
N HIS A 122 -7.76 7.85 -4.29
CA HIS A 122 -9.04 7.61 -3.64
C HIS A 122 -10.18 8.23 -4.45
N TYR A 123 -11.39 7.79 -4.20
CA TYR A 123 -12.54 8.16 -5.01
C TYR A 123 -13.59 8.83 -4.18
N THR A 124 -14.10 9.97 -4.69
CA THR A 124 -15.10 10.81 -4.05
C THR A 124 -16.25 11.09 -5.01
N SER A 125 -17.34 11.64 -4.51
CA SER A 125 -18.53 12.19 -5.18
C SER A 125 -19.34 11.29 -6.11
N THR A 126 -18.75 10.40 -6.90
CA THR A 126 -19.47 9.41 -7.73
C THR A 126 -18.95 8.01 -7.46
N LEU A 127 -19.81 7.02 -7.62
CA LEU A 127 -19.44 5.60 -7.45
C LEU A 127 -18.29 5.21 -8.39
N LYS A 128 -17.25 4.64 -7.82
CA LYS A 128 -16.23 3.92 -8.56
C LYS A 128 -16.59 2.44 -8.54
N ALA A 129 -17.00 1.90 -9.66
CA ALA A 129 -17.26 0.46 -9.76
C ALA A 129 -16.02 -0.35 -9.34
N ALA A 130 -16.23 -1.56 -8.85
CA ALA A 130 -15.14 -2.50 -8.62
C ALA A 130 -14.44 -2.84 -9.94
N GLY A 131 -13.13 -2.97 -9.89
CA GLY A 131 -12.33 -3.39 -11.04
C GLY A 131 -12.49 -4.88 -11.34
N THR A 132 -11.86 -5.32 -12.43
CA THR A 132 -11.85 -6.74 -12.81
C THR A 132 -10.88 -7.51 -11.91
N GLY A 133 -11.41 -8.31 -11.00
CA GLY A 133 -10.62 -9.09 -10.02
C GLY A 133 -9.74 -10.14 -10.68
N VAL A 134 -8.55 -10.34 -10.13
CA VAL A 134 -7.63 -11.42 -10.49
C VAL A 134 -7.47 -12.33 -9.27
N GLY A 135 -8.07 -13.50 -9.36
CA GLY A 135 -8.13 -14.45 -8.25
C GLY A 135 -9.12 -14.01 -7.16
N GLY A 136 -9.00 -14.60 -5.99
CA GLY A 136 -9.79 -14.23 -4.81
C GLY A 136 -9.25 -12.98 -4.10
N PRO A 137 -10.00 -12.47 -3.11
CA PRO A 137 -9.51 -11.36 -2.29
C PRO A 137 -8.25 -11.77 -1.51
N ILE A 138 -7.30 -10.84 -1.43
CA ILE A 138 -6.08 -11.01 -0.64
C ILE A 138 -6.43 -10.99 0.85
N ASN A 139 -7.34 -10.09 1.23
CA ASN A 139 -7.83 -9.97 2.59
C ASN A 139 -9.25 -9.37 2.59
N THR A 140 -10.04 -9.74 3.58
CA THR A 140 -11.38 -9.17 3.81
C THR A 140 -11.50 -8.87 5.29
N GLN A 141 -11.87 -7.64 5.63
CA GLN A 141 -11.95 -7.21 7.00
C GLN A 141 -13.19 -6.35 7.26
N LEU A 142 -13.87 -6.65 8.38
CA LEU A 142 -14.94 -5.82 8.91
C LEU A 142 -14.32 -4.64 9.67
N ILE A 143 -14.70 -3.42 9.30
CA ILE A 143 -14.39 -2.23 10.08
C ILE A 143 -15.63 -1.69 10.75
N SER A 144 -15.46 -1.21 11.97
CA SER A 144 -16.48 -0.47 12.69
C SER A 144 -16.19 1.03 12.57
N LEU A 145 -17.13 1.76 12.01
CA LEU A 145 -17.06 3.22 11.92
C LEU A 145 -17.76 3.78 13.15
N GLY A 146 -16.98 4.42 14.03
CA GLY A 146 -17.50 5.09 15.22
C GLY A 146 -18.31 6.33 14.87
N THR A 147 -19.29 6.68 15.72
CA THR A 147 -20.01 7.94 15.57
C THR A 147 -19.23 9.09 16.17
N VAL A 148 -19.16 10.20 15.45
CA VAL A 148 -18.79 11.50 16.00
C VAL A 148 -20.07 12.18 16.47
N THR A 149 -20.59 11.78 17.61
CA THR A 149 -21.66 12.55 18.28
C THR A 149 -21.04 13.36 19.40
N THR A 150 -21.23 14.70 19.35
CA THR A 150 -20.94 15.70 20.38
C THR A 150 -20.16 15.30 21.64
N PRO A 151 -19.32 16.16 22.21
CA PRO A 151 -18.10 15.84 22.95
C PRO A 151 -18.28 15.20 24.33
N THR A 152 -19.36 14.54 24.63
CA THR A 152 -19.60 14.06 25.99
C THR A 152 -19.27 12.59 26.25
N VAL A 153 -19.23 11.71 25.28
CA VAL A 153 -18.65 10.34 25.40
C VAL A 153 -18.42 9.79 24.01
N ALA A 154 -17.41 10.23 23.31
CA ALA A 154 -17.03 9.59 22.08
C ALA A 154 -15.94 8.54 22.37
N LEU A 155 -16.33 7.30 22.55
CA LEU A 155 -15.51 6.19 22.10
C LEU A 155 -15.52 6.23 20.57
N ALA A 156 -14.88 7.26 20.02
CA ALA A 156 -14.50 7.25 18.61
C ALA A 156 -13.71 5.98 18.41
N GLY A 157 -14.21 5.09 17.57
CA GLY A 157 -13.46 3.88 17.25
C GLY A 157 -12.07 4.28 16.83
N VAL A 158 -11.07 3.88 17.62
CA VAL A 158 -9.67 4.11 17.28
C VAL A 158 -9.47 3.54 15.88
N PRO A 159 -8.93 4.32 14.91
CA PRO A 159 -8.63 3.78 13.60
C PRO A 159 -7.81 2.51 13.76
N GLN A 160 -8.39 1.37 13.44
CA GLN A 160 -7.69 0.09 13.52
C GLN A 160 -6.87 -0.05 12.25
N PRO A 161 -5.59 -0.43 12.32
CA PRO A 161 -4.85 -0.76 11.13
C PRO A 161 -5.50 -1.95 10.45
N LEU A 162 -6.11 -1.72 9.28
CA LEU A 162 -6.90 -2.74 8.58
C LEU A 162 -6.04 -3.80 7.91
N PHE A 163 -4.89 -3.40 7.42
CA PHE A 163 -3.98 -4.30 6.73
C PHE A 163 -2.58 -4.06 7.28
N PRO A 164 -2.21 -4.79 8.33
CA PRO A 164 -0.86 -4.71 8.88
C PRO A 164 0.17 -5.16 7.83
N GLU A 165 1.40 -5.08 8.16
CA GLU A 165 2.53 -5.27 7.26
C GLU A 165 2.46 -6.48 6.33
N PHE A 166 2.74 -6.25 5.05
CA PHE A 166 2.98 -7.29 4.06
C PHE A 166 4.49 -7.53 3.91
N GLY A 167 4.90 -8.78 3.92
CA GLY A 167 6.28 -9.15 3.65
C GLY A 167 7.27 -8.98 4.80
N ALA A 168 6.81 -8.97 6.05
CA ALA A 168 7.66 -8.97 7.23
C ALA A 168 7.83 -10.39 7.81
N PRO A 169 8.98 -10.72 8.37
CA PRO A 169 10.35 -10.64 7.84
C PRO A 169 10.64 -11.68 6.78
N ILE A 170 9.74 -12.66 6.58
CA ILE A 170 9.89 -13.78 5.63
C ILE A 170 8.67 -13.93 4.70
N GLY A 171 7.67 -13.06 4.83
CA GLY A 171 6.49 -13.05 3.97
C GLY A 171 6.72 -12.31 2.65
N GLN A 172 5.93 -12.63 1.64
CA GLN A 172 5.96 -11.92 0.37
C GLN A 172 5.11 -10.64 0.46
N ALA A 173 5.68 -9.50 0.07
CA ALA A 173 4.92 -8.27 -0.15
C ALA A 173 3.91 -8.45 -1.31
N ILE A 174 2.86 -7.64 -1.32
CA ILE A 174 2.01 -7.54 -2.52
C ILE A 174 2.81 -6.80 -3.59
N VAL A 175 3.03 -7.46 -4.72
CA VAL A 175 3.86 -6.95 -5.82
C VAL A 175 2.98 -6.55 -7.00
N LEU A 176 3.12 -5.30 -7.47
CA LEU A 176 2.49 -4.82 -8.69
C LEU A 176 3.56 -4.60 -9.76
N ARG A 177 3.31 -5.11 -10.97
CA ARG A 177 4.19 -5.00 -12.13
C ARG A 177 3.44 -4.45 -13.34
N GLY A 178 4.00 -3.40 -13.92
CA GLY A 178 3.36 -2.74 -15.06
C GLY A 178 2.15 -1.91 -14.69
N THR A 179 1.63 -1.16 -15.65
CA THR A 179 0.52 -0.23 -15.46
C THR A 179 -0.86 -0.90 -15.50
N SER A 180 -0.91 -2.19 -15.81
CA SER A 180 -2.17 -2.97 -15.83
C SER A 180 -2.33 -3.87 -14.60
N ASP A 181 -1.52 -3.66 -13.58
CA ASP A 181 -1.59 -4.39 -12.32
C ASP A 181 -1.99 -3.41 -11.22
N PHE A 182 -3.13 -3.66 -10.62
CA PHE A 182 -3.74 -2.77 -9.64
C PHE A 182 -4.02 -3.50 -8.34
N LEU A 183 -4.00 -2.75 -7.26
CA LEU A 183 -4.51 -3.17 -5.96
C LEU A 183 -5.65 -2.25 -5.58
N GLU A 184 -6.82 -2.79 -5.34
CA GLU A 184 -7.99 -2.02 -4.93
C GLU A 184 -8.42 -2.38 -3.51
N ILE A 185 -8.82 -1.37 -2.75
CA ILE A 185 -9.58 -1.53 -1.53
C ILE A 185 -11.04 -1.24 -1.91
N GLN A 186 -11.86 -2.26 -1.76
CA GLN A 186 -13.26 -2.25 -2.16
C GLN A 186 -14.16 -2.33 -0.93
N ASN A 187 -15.19 -1.50 -0.88
CA ASN A 187 -16.28 -1.68 0.06
C ASN A 187 -17.28 -2.66 -0.56
N VAL A 188 -17.41 -3.83 0.03
CA VAL A 188 -18.32 -4.87 -0.46
C VAL A 188 -19.66 -4.89 0.26
N THR A 189 -19.85 -4.03 1.24
CA THR A 189 -21.11 -3.88 1.97
C THR A 189 -21.85 -2.64 1.48
N PRO A 190 -22.91 -2.77 0.70
CA PRO A 190 -23.47 -1.67 -0.09
C PRO A 190 -24.00 -0.46 0.67
N ALA A 191 -24.23 -0.52 1.96
CA ALA A 191 -25.08 0.48 2.62
C ALA A 191 -24.40 1.33 3.71
N ASN A 192 -23.14 1.09 4.02
CA ASN A 192 -22.57 1.54 5.30
C ASN A 192 -21.49 2.63 5.24
N LEU A 193 -21.16 3.11 4.06
CA LEU A 193 -20.36 4.34 3.91
C LEU A 193 -21.30 5.50 3.58
N GLY A 194 -22.12 5.92 4.56
CA GLY A 194 -23.14 6.95 4.37
C GLY A 194 -22.58 8.37 4.31
N ALA A 195 -23.48 9.33 4.03
CA ALA A 195 -23.19 10.75 4.19
C ALA A 195 -22.61 11.00 5.58
N GLY A 196 -21.56 11.82 5.65
CA GLY A 196 -20.85 12.10 6.90
C GLY A 196 -19.80 11.06 7.32
N THR A 197 -19.53 10.04 6.51
CA THR A 197 -18.36 9.17 6.71
C THR A 197 -17.11 9.89 6.22
N VAL A 198 -16.10 9.94 7.07
CA VAL A 198 -14.75 10.39 6.71
C VAL A 198 -13.80 9.21 6.91
N MET A 199 -13.14 8.81 5.86
CA MET A 199 -12.10 7.77 5.90
C MET A 199 -10.72 8.41 5.88
N THR A 200 -9.80 7.78 6.58
CA THR A 200 -8.38 8.11 6.58
C THR A 200 -7.61 6.88 6.15
N TYR A 201 -6.63 7.06 5.30
CA TYR A 201 -5.75 5.96 4.91
C TYR A 201 -4.29 6.38 4.80
N MET A 202 -3.42 5.40 4.84
CA MET A 202 -2.01 5.48 4.49
C MET A 202 -1.61 4.22 3.74
N VAL A 203 -0.96 4.38 2.61
CA VAL A 203 -0.31 3.30 1.85
C VAL A 203 1.19 3.56 1.85
N GLU A 204 1.97 2.53 2.19
CA GLU A 204 3.43 2.55 2.16
C GLU A 204 3.93 1.48 1.20
N TRP A 205 4.88 1.84 0.36
CA TRP A 205 5.48 0.92 -0.62
C TRP A 205 6.94 1.24 -0.91
N THR A 206 7.63 0.27 -1.50
CA THR A 206 8.96 0.46 -2.09
C THR A 206 8.91 0.27 -3.60
N GLU A 207 9.86 0.88 -4.30
CA GLU A 207 10.01 0.78 -5.74
C GLU A 207 11.40 0.26 -6.10
N ASP A 208 11.43 -0.88 -6.80
CA ASP A 208 12.66 -1.49 -7.30
C ASP A 208 12.81 -1.21 -8.79
N ALA A 209 14.03 -1.29 -9.32
CA ALA A 209 14.22 -1.44 -10.76
C ALA A 209 13.51 -2.72 -11.24
N SER A 210 12.79 -2.64 -12.34
CA SER A 210 12.12 -3.77 -12.98
C SER A 210 13.13 -4.66 -13.71
#